data_c311e1f711c9790154cb664e617db355
#
_entry.id   c311e1f711c9790154cb664e617db355
#
_cell.length_a   1.000
_cell.length_b   1.000
_cell.length_c   1.000
_cell.angle_alpha   90.00
_cell.angle_beta   90.00
_cell.angle_gamma   90.00
#
_symmetry.space_group_name_H-M   'P 1'
#
loop_
_entity.id
_entity.type
_entity.pdbx_description
1 polymer ?
#
loop_
_entity_poly.entity_id
_entity_poly.type
_entity_poly.pdbx_seq_one_letter_code
_entity_poly.pdbx_strand_id
1 'polypeptide(L)'
;HDALPIFEGYLTYGGMNGRDMNALAIGLDENTEFDNLETRIHQVGYLAMKLDEYGIPYQRPAGGHAIFVDAPKVLTHVPKEEFPAQTLTAELYLEAGIRGCEIGYLLADRDPVTRENRFNGLDLLRLAIPRRVYTDNHMDVVAAALKNVYDKRESITRGVRITWEAPLMRHFTVQLERL
;
A
#
# COMPACT_ATOMS: atom_id res chain seq x y z
N HIS A 1 19.33 -7.89 -1.58
CA HIS A 1 19.83 -9.25 -1.83
C HIS A 1 18.90 -10.34 -1.31
N ASP A 2 18.23 -10.14 -0.18
CA ASP A 2 17.35 -11.16 0.42
C ASP A 2 15.99 -11.27 -0.29
N ALA A 3 15.57 -10.25 -1.01
CA ALA A 3 14.30 -10.27 -1.73
C ALA A 3 14.29 -11.29 -2.89
N LEU A 4 15.40 -11.42 -3.63
CA LEU A 4 15.49 -12.34 -4.76
C LEU A 4 15.25 -13.81 -4.37
N PRO A 5 15.91 -14.37 -3.34
CA PRO A 5 15.63 -15.73 -2.89
C PRO A 5 14.20 -15.93 -2.38
N ILE A 6 13.65 -14.93 -1.71
CA ILE A 6 12.33 -15.03 -1.06
C ILE A 6 11.18 -14.86 -2.06
N PHE A 7 11.23 -13.84 -2.91
CA PHE A 7 10.12 -13.49 -3.80
C PHE A 7 10.26 -14.10 -5.19
N GLU A 8 11.48 -14.20 -5.70
CA GLU A 8 11.74 -14.71 -7.04
C GLU A 8 12.14 -16.18 -7.07
N GLY A 9 12.41 -16.79 -5.91
CA GLY A 9 12.80 -18.20 -5.83
C GLY A 9 14.08 -18.53 -6.60
N TYR A 10 14.97 -17.55 -6.84
CA TYR A 10 16.15 -17.65 -7.70
C TYR A 10 17.00 -18.90 -7.40
N LEU A 11 17.20 -19.20 -6.11
CA LEU A 11 17.99 -20.37 -5.69
C LEU A 11 17.29 -21.71 -5.94
N THR A 12 15.98 -21.70 -6.15
CA THR A 12 15.17 -22.93 -6.32
C THR A 12 14.90 -23.28 -7.78
N TYR A 13 14.69 -22.27 -8.64
CA TYR A 13 14.35 -22.49 -10.05
C TYR A 13 15.28 -21.85 -11.08
N GLY A 14 16.32 -21.12 -10.63
CA GLY A 14 17.35 -20.56 -11.50
C GLY A 14 17.04 -19.20 -12.16
N GLY A 15 15.90 -18.58 -11.83
CA GLY A 15 15.51 -17.26 -12.35
C GLY A 15 14.58 -17.32 -13.56
N MET A 16 14.51 -16.23 -14.32
CA MET A 16 13.61 -16.09 -15.46
C MET A 16 14.08 -16.88 -16.68
N ASN A 17 13.14 -17.45 -17.42
CA ASN A 17 13.42 -18.08 -18.70
C ASN A 17 13.72 -17.03 -19.79
N GLY A 18 14.35 -17.46 -20.90
CA GLY A 18 14.78 -16.54 -21.98
C GLY A 18 13.62 -15.76 -22.63
N ARG A 19 12.43 -16.37 -22.73
CA ARG A 19 11.24 -15.70 -23.28
C ARG A 19 10.82 -14.54 -22.39
N ASP A 20 10.78 -14.74 -21.09
CA ASP A 20 10.34 -13.72 -20.12
C ASP A 20 11.40 -12.62 -20.00
N MET A 21 12.69 -12.94 -20.10
CA MET A 21 13.77 -11.96 -20.18
C MET A 21 13.64 -11.07 -21.42
N ASN A 22 13.34 -11.65 -22.59
CA ASN A 22 13.12 -10.87 -23.81
C ASN A 22 11.89 -9.97 -23.68
N ALA A 23 10.79 -10.48 -23.12
CA ALA A 23 9.60 -9.68 -22.88
C ALA A 23 9.88 -8.53 -21.89
N LEU A 24 10.67 -8.79 -20.85
CA LEU A 24 11.10 -7.75 -19.91
C LEU A 24 11.97 -6.68 -20.58
N ALA A 25 12.91 -7.09 -21.41
CA ALA A 25 13.78 -6.14 -22.14
C ALA A 25 12.96 -5.20 -23.02
N ILE A 26 12.05 -5.73 -23.83
CA ILE A 26 11.15 -4.94 -24.67
C ILE A 26 10.25 -4.03 -23.79
N GLY A 27 9.69 -4.57 -22.72
CA GLY A 27 8.84 -3.81 -21.81
C GLY A 27 9.56 -2.68 -21.09
N LEU A 28 10.85 -2.83 -20.81
CA LEU A 28 11.69 -1.75 -20.23
C LEU A 28 11.90 -0.62 -21.23
N ASP A 29 12.15 -0.93 -22.50
CA ASP A 29 12.28 0.07 -23.55
C ASP A 29 10.94 0.80 -23.76
N GLU A 30 9.84 0.07 -23.95
CA GLU A 30 8.49 0.65 -24.08
C GLU A 30 8.10 1.51 -22.86
N ASN A 31 8.55 1.17 -21.68
CA ASN A 31 8.22 1.89 -20.46
C ASN A 31 8.90 3.27 -20.37
N THR A 32 9.86 3.56 -21.23
CA THR A 32 10.50 4.88 -21.35
C THR A 32 9.79 5.79 -22.35
N GLU A 33 8.88 5.27 -23.17
CA GLU A 33 8.12 6.05 -24.13
C GLU A 33 7.20 7.07 -23.43
N PHE A 34 7.15 8.30 -24.01
CA PHE A 34 6.44 9.42 -23.40
C PHE A 34 4.94 9.11 -23.19
N ASP A 35 4.25 8.64 -24.20
CA ASP A 35 2.79 8.37 -24.14
C ASP A 35 2.46 7.32 -23.06
N ASN A 36 3.40 6.42 -22.86
CA ASN A 36 3.33 5.37 -21.88
C ASN A 36 3.47 5.91 -20.45
N LEU A 37 4.44 6.79 -20.24
CA LEU A 37 4.67 7.47 -18.97
C LEU A 37 3.55 8.47 -18.67
N GLU A 38 3.10 9.24 -19.65
CA GLU A 38 2.02 10.21 -19.52
C GLU A 38 0.75 9.54 -19.00
N THR A 39 0.30 8.47 -19.67
CA THR A 39 -0.88 7.70 -19.24
C THR A 39 -0.74 7.19 -17.80
N ARG A 40 0.46 6.72 -17.45
CA ARG A 40 0.77 6.19 -16.13
C ARG A 40 0.69 7.25 -15.05
N ILE A 41 1.34 8.39 -15.29
CA ILE A 41 1.36 9.52 -14.35
C ILE A 41 -0.04 10.14 -14.23
N HIS A 42 -0.78 10.24 -15.35
CA HIS A 42 -2.15 10.75 -15.36
C HIS A 42 -3.07 9.95 -14.41
N GLN A 43 -3.05 8.62 -14.46
CA GLN A 43 -3.90 7.80 -13.60
C GLN A 43 -3.63 8.04 -12.10
N VAL A 44 -2.35 8.12 -11.72
CA VAL A 44 -1.98 8.43 -10.33
C VAL A 44 -2.38 9.85 -9.97
N GLY A 45 -2.13 10.80 -10.86
CA GLY A 45 -2.51 12.21 -10.69
C GLY A 45 -4.02 12.39 -10.57
N TYR A 46 -4.82 11.64 -11.33
CA TYR A 46 -6.27 11.67 -11.24
C TYR A 46 -6.78 11.28 -9.84
N LEU A 47 -6.31 10.16 -9.30
CA LEU A 47 -6.66 9.77 -7.94
C LEU A 47 -6.17 10.80 -6.91
N ALA A 48 -4.94 11.32 -7.07
CA ALA A 48 -4.40 12.35 -6.19
C ALA A 48 -5.27 13.61 -6.18
N MET A 49 -5.74 14.06 -7.35
CA MET A 49 -6.65 15.21 -7.49
C MET A 49 -7.95 14.97 -6.71
N LYS A 50 -8.54 13.77 -6.81
CA LYS A 50 -9.76 13.43 -6.05
C LYS A 50 -9.53 13.44 -4.54
N LEU A 51 -8.38 12.95 -4.08
CA LEU A 51 -8.05 12.99 -2.66
C LEU A 51 -7.84 14.43 -2.17
N ASP A 52 -7.30 15.31 -3.02
CA ASP A 52 -7.19 16.75 -2.73
C ASP A 52 -8.56 17.42 -2.59
N GLU A 53 -9.49 17.12 -3.49
CA GLU A 53 -10.88 17.60 -3.42
C GLU A 53 -11.56 17.19 -2.11
N TYR A 54 -11.24 16.00 -1.59
CA TYR A 54 -11.84 15.47 -0.35
C TYR A 54 -11.05 15.80 0.91
N GLY A 55 -9.89 16.45 0.78
CA GLY A 55 -9.02 16.81 1.90
C GLY A 55 -8.36 15.60 2.57
N ILE A 56 -8.20 14.49 1.86
CA ILE A 56 -7.60 13.27 2.37
C ILE A 56 -6.08 13.37 2.26
N PRO A 57 -5.33 13.27 3.38
CA PRO A 57 -3.88 13.42 3.37
C PRO A 57 -3.19 12.22 2.75
N TYR A 58 -2.24 12.48 1.86
CA TYR A 58 -1.37 11.47 1.26
C TYR A 58 0.06 12.00 1.10
N GLN A 59 1.03 11.11 0.85
CA GLN A 59 2.43 11.48 0.62
C GLN A 59 2.58 12.26 -0.68
N ARG A 60 3.20 13.42 -0.61
CA ARG A 60 3.43 14.33 -1.76
C ARG A 60 4.91 14.45 -2.09
N PRO A 61 5.23 14.65 -3.39
CA PRO A 61 4.33 14.59 -4.54
C PRO A 61 3.80 13.19 -4.77
N ALA A 62 2.66 13.05 -5.49
CA ALA A 62 2.16 11.76 -5.93
C ALA A 62 3.19 11.05 -6.81
N GLY A 63 3.34 9.75 -6.62
CA GLY A 63 4.31 8.95 -7.37
C GLY A 63 3.81 8.52 -8.75
N GLY A 64 4.51 7.58 -9.37
CA GLY A 64 4.19 7.05 -10.71
C GLY A 64 3.50 5.69 -10.70
N HIS A 65 3.23 5.06 -9.56
CA HIS A 65 2.69 3.70 -9.52
C HIS A 65 1.67 3.45 -8.40
N ALA A 66 1.57 4.36 -7.45
CA ALA A 66 0.70 4.22 -6.29
C ALA A 66 0.41 5.58 -5.65
N ILE A 67 -0.68 5.64 -4.88
CA ILE A 67 -0.93 6.67 -3.89
C ILE A 67 -0.65 6.08 -2.50
N PHE A 68 -0.06 6.89 -1.63
CA PHE A 68 0.28 6.53 -0.26
C PHE A 68 -0.49 7.45 0.70
N VAL A 69 -1.62 6.96 1.20
CA VAL A 69 -2.45 7.71 2.15
C VAL A 69 -1.77 7.75 3.51
N ASP A 70 -1.68 8.93 4.11
CA ASP A 70 -1.05 9.15 5.42
C ASP A 70 -2.04 8.76 6.53
N ALA A 71 -1.97 7.52 6.96
CA ALA A 71 -2.94 6.97 7.90
C ALA A 71 -2.94 7.65 9.28
N PRO A 72 -1.80 8.01 9.88
CA PRO A 72 -1.78 8.79 11.12
C PRO A 72 -2.47 10.15 11.02
N LYS A 73 -2.49 10.76 9.84
CA LYS A 73 -3.24 12.01 9.63
C LYS A 73 -4.72 11.79 9.36
N VAL A 74 -5.11 10.62 8.92
CA VAL A 74 -6.53 10.23 8.77
C VAL A 74 -7.10 9.80 10.12
N LEU A 75 -6.41 8.93 10.84
CA LEU A 75 -6.82 8.34 12.11
C LEU A 75 -5.97 8.90 13.27
N THR A 76 -6.05 10.21 13.51
CA THR A 76 -5.20 10.93 14.46
C THR A 76 -5.34 10.48 15.91
N HIS A 77 -6.47 9.87 16.24
CA HIS A 77 -6.81 9.38 17.57
C HIS A 77 -6.46 7.89 17.79
N VAL A 78 -6.09 7.15 16.72
CA VAL A 78 -5.64 5.76 16.82
C VAL A 78 -4.13 5.75 17.13
N PRO A 79 -3.71 5.18 18.27
CA PRO A 79 -2.30 5.15 18.64
C PRO A 79 -1.48 4.29 17.68
N LYS A 80 -0.19 4.62 17.54
CA LYS A 80 0.73 3.90 16.61
C LYS A 80 0.85 2.41 16.92
N GLU A 81 0.70 2.03 18.18
CA GLU A 81 0.73 0.64 18.66
C GLU A 81 -0.47 -0.17 18.14
N GLU A 82 -1.51 0.49 17.66
CA GLU A 82 -2.71 -0.10 17.08
C GLU A 82 -2.72 -0.05 15.54
N PHE A 83 -1.57 0.23 14.92
CA PHE A 83 -1.31 0.15 13.48
C PHE A 83 -2.34 0.91 12.61
N PRO A 84 -2.35 2.26 12.64
CA PRO A 84 -3.33 3.07 11.90
C PRO A 84 -3.44 2.74 10.41
N ALA A 85 -2.33 2.50 9.71
CA ALA A 85 -2.37 2.17 8.29
C ALA A 85 -3.00 0.80 8.01
N GLN A 86 -2.75 -0.18 8.86
CA GLN A 86 -3.40 -1.48 8.75
C GLN A 86 -4.88 -1.39 9.07
N THR A 87 -5.24 -0.58 10.08
CA THR A 87 -6.64 -0.29 10.43
C THR A 87 -7.36 0.36 9.26
N LEU A 88 -6.78 1.41 8.67
CA LEU A 88 -7.34 2.09 7.49
C LEU A 88 -7.48 1.14 6.29
N THR A 89 -6.52 0.24 6.10
CA THR A 89 -6.55 -0.80 5.06
C THR A 89 -7.75 -1.73 5.24
N ALA A 90 -8.00 -2.17 6.47
CA ALA A 90 -9.13 -3.04 6.79
C ALA A 90 -10.47 -2.31 6.62
N GLU A 91 -10.58 -1.05 7.08
CA GLU A 91 -11.80 -0.25 6.93
C GLU A 91 -12.14 0.02 5.46
N LEU A 92 -11.14 0.29 4.62
CA LEU A 92 -11.34 0.48 3.18
C LEU A 92 -11.81 -0.81 2.49
N TYR A 93 -11.28 -1.95 2.92
CA TYR A 93 -11.72 -3.25 2.41
C TYR A 93 -13.17 -3.55 2.82
N LEU A 94 -13.55 -3.27 4.06
CA LEU A 94 -14.92 -3.45 4.55
C LEU A 94 -15.90 -2.50 3.85
N GLU A 95 -15.46 -1.28 3.52
CA GLU A 95 -16.29 -0.27 2.87
C GLU A 95 -16.66 -0.66 1.43
N ALA A 96 -15.69 -1.13 0.65
CA ALA A 96 -15.88 -1.30 -0.79
C ALA A 96 -15.11 -2.46 -1.43
N GLY A 97 -14.55 -3.39 -0.65
CA GLY A 97 -13.76 -4.51 -1.15
C GLY A 97 -12.42 -4.09 -1.79
N ILE A 98 -11.96 -2.87 -1.51
CA ILE A 98 -10.70 -2.34 -2.06
C ILE A 98 -9.54 -2.83 -1.23
N ARG A 99 -8.64 -3.58 -1.86
CA ARG A 99 -7.47 -4.11 -1.20
C ARG A 99 -6.28 -3.15 -1.32
N GLY A 100 -5.93 -2.51 -0.23
CA GLY A 100 -4.69 -1.77 -0.08
C GLY A 100 -3.57 -2.62 0.52
N CYS A 101 -2.42 -2.00 0.69
CA CYS A 101 -1.26 -2.61 1.35
C CYS A 101 -0.72 -1.64 2.40
N GLU A 102 -0.58 -2.11 3.62
CA GLU A 102 0.10 -1.35 4.66
C GLU A 102 1.59 -1.25 4.32
N ILE A 103 2.14 -0.04 4.34
CA ILE A 103 3.56 0.28 4.18
C ILE A 103 3.94 1.17 5.37
N GLY A 104 4.14 0.57 6.50
CA GLY A 104 4.36 1.33 7.72
C GLY A 104 4.88 0.48 8.87
N TYR A 105 4.24 0.59 10.01
CA TYR A 105 4.71 0.02 11.27
C TYR A 105 4.67 -1.51 11.30
N LEU A 106 3.71 -2.12 10.63
CA LEU A 106 3.63 -3.57 10.52
C LEU A 106 4.75 -4.11 9.62
N LEU A 107 4.96 -3.47 8.45
CA LEU A 107 6.03 -3.81 7.51
C LEU A 107 7.41 -3.53 8.10
N ALA A 108 7.58 -2.49 8.93
CA ALA A 108 8.86 -2.16 9.57
C ALA A 108 9.41 -3.27 10.47
N ASP A 109 8.55 -4.24 10.80
CA ASP A 109 8.89 -5.40 11.61
C ASP A 109 9.37 -5.04 13.04
N ARG A 110 9.91 -6.00 13.74
CA ARG A 110 10.45 -5.83 15.09
C ARG A 110 11.96 -5.59 15.05
N ASP A 111 12.45 -4.92 16.04
CA ASP A 111 13.87 -4.87 16.28
C ASP A 111 14.41 -6.30 16.49
N PRO A 112 15.49 -6.71 15.81
CA PRO A 112 15.98 -8.08 15.87
C PRO A 112 16.53 -8.48 17.25
N VAL A 113 16.92 -7.49 18.06
CA VAL A 113 17.51 -7.73 19.41
C VAL A 113 16.47 -7.55 20.51
N THR A 114 15.79 -6.38 20.55
CA THR A 114 14.85 -6.06 21.63
C THR A 114 13.46 -6.68 21.39
N ARG A 115 13.16 -7.06 20.17
CA ARG A 115 11.84 -7.56 19.72
C ARG A 115 10.71 -6.55 19.86
N GLU A 116 11.01 -5.30 20.11
CA GLU A 116 10.05 -4.21 20.12
C GLU A 116 9.62 -3.82 18.69
N ASN A 117 8.40 -3.32 18.53
CA ASN A 117 7.95 -2.79 17.24
C ASN A 117 8.77 -1.56 16.85
N ARG A 118 9.19 -1.51 15.61
CA ARG A 118 9.84 -0.33 15.04
C ARG A 118 8.82 0.64 14.48
N PHE A 119 8.85 1.87 14.98
CA PHE A 119 8.00 2.96 14.52
C PHE A 119 8.88 4.00 13.81
N ASN A 120 9.03 3.84 12.51
CA ASN A 120 9.93 4.65 11.66
C ASN A 120 9.37 6.02 11.25
N GLY A 121 8.21 6.42 11.80
CA GLY A 121 7.57 7.71 11.51
C GLY A 121 6.74 7.74 10.23
N LEU A 122 6.74 6.68 9.44
CA LEU A 122 5.88 6.53 8.26
C LEU A 122 4.92 5.36 8.47
N ASP A 123 3.62 5.64 8.33
CA ASP A 123 2.58 4.62 8.42
C ASP A 123 1.53 4.89 7.33
N LEU A 124 1.70 4.24 6.20
CA LEU A 124 1.02 4.58 4.95
C LEU A 124 0.14 3.43 4.45
N LEU A 125 -1.05 3.77 4.00
CA LEU A 125 -1.85 2.87 3.16
C LEU A 125 -1.44 3.08 1.71
N ARG A 126 -0.83 2.08 1.10
CA ARG A 126 -0.49 2.07 -0.32
C ARG A 126 -1.64 1.54 -1.17
N LEU A 127 -2.08 2.35 -2.12
CA LEU A 127 -2.99 1.98 -3.19
C LEU A 127 -2.21 1.86 -4.49
N ALA A 128 -1.83 0.65 -4.83
CA ALA A 128 -1.10 0.36 -6.07
C ALA A 128 -2.05 0.49 -7.27
N ILE A 129 -1.59 1.17 -8.32
CA ILE A 129 -2.33 1.33 -9.57
C ILE A 129 -1.57 0.53 -10.63
N PRO A 130 -1.90 -0.76 -10.84
CA PRO A 130 -1.29 -1.56 -11.87
C PRO A 130 -1.66 -1.04 -13.24
N ARG A 131 -0.67 -1.07 -14.13
CA ARG A 131 -0.80 -0.55 -15.46
C ARG A 131 -1.80 -1.33 -16.31
N ARG A 132 -2.63 -0.63 -17.09
CA ARG A 132 -3.61 -1.20 -18.02
C ARG A 132 -4.68 -2.09 -17.37
N VAL A 133 -4.88 -1.98 -16.05
CA VAL A 133 -5.88 -2.76 -15.32
C VAL A 133 -7.10 -1.92 -14.99
N TYR A 134 -6.88 -0.70 -14.51
CA TYR A 134 -7.94 0.19 -14.04
C TYR A 134 -8.08 1.42 -14.92
N THR A 135 -9.29 1.98 -14.90
CA THR A 135 -9.67 3.23 -15.56
C THR A 135 -9.96 4.30 -14.52
N ASP A 136 -10.18 5.54 -14.95
CA ASP A 136 -10.56 6.65 -14.08
C ASP A 136 -11.85 6.37 -13.31
N ASN A 137 -12.81 5.64 -13.90
CA ASN A 137 -14.02 5.21 -13.19
C ASN A 137 -13.71 4.32 -11.98
N HIS A 138 -12.69 3.48 -12.06
CA HIS A 138 -12.24 2.70 -10.90
C HIS A 138 -11.58 3.61 -9.84
N MET A 139 -10.85 4.63 -10.28
CA MET A 139 -10.28 5.63 -9.37
C MET A 139 -11.36 6.43 -8.65
N ASP A 140 -12.48 6.76 -9.33
CA ASP A 140 -13.64 7.40 -8.71
C ASP A 140 -14.24 6.53 -7.60
N VAL A 141 -14.38 5.22 -7.83
CA VAL A 141 -14.86 4.29 -6.81
C VAL A 141 -13.90 4.24 -5.61
N VAL A 142 -12.59 4.19 -5.86
CA VAL A 142 -11.58 4.19 -4.80
C VAL A 142 -11.61 5.50 -4.00
N ALA A 143 -11.69 6.63 -4.68
CA ALA A 143 -11.76 7.94 -4.05
C ALA A 143 -13.02 8.11 -3.20
N ALA A 144 -14.19 7.68 -3.72
CA ALA A 144 -15.45 7.71 -3.00
C ALA A 144 -15.43 6.82 -1.76
N ALA A 145 -14.89 5.62 -1.86
CA ALA A 145 -14.75 4.71 -0.73
C ALA A 145 -13.82 5.28 0.36
N LEU A 146 -12.68 5.86 -0.03
CA LEU A 146 -11.78 6.55 0.90
C LEU A 146 -12.48 7.74 1.57
N LYS A 147 -13.27 8.50 0.81
CA LYS A 147 -14.05 9.60 1.37
C LYS A 147 -15.05 9.11 2.41
N ASN A 148 -15.77 8.04 2.13
CA ASN A 148 -16.73 7.46 3.09
C ASN A 148 -16.03 7.03 4.38
N VAL A 149 -14.85 6.39 4.28
CA VAL A 149 -14.05 6.02 5.46
C VAL A 149 -13.55 7.28 6.18
N TYR A 150 -13.09 8.29 5.44
CA TYR A 150 -12.59 9.53 6.00
C TYR A 150 -13.71 10.31 6.75
N ASP A 151 -14.90 10.37 6.19
CA ASP A 151 -16.05 11.06 6.79
C ASP A 151 -16.49 10.39 8.12
N LYS A 152 -16.40 9.07 8.20
CA LYS A 152 -16.74 8.30 9.42
C LYS A 152 -15.57 8.00 10.35
N ARG A 153 -14.36 8.55 10.09
CA ARG A 153 -13.11 8.20 10.79
C ARG A 153 -13.20 8.31 12.32
N GLU A 154 -13.97 9.26 12.83
CA GLU A 154 -14.16 9.42 14.29
C GLU A 154 -14.91 8.24 14.93
N SER A 155 -15.63 7.45 14.16
CA SER A 155 -16.27 6.22 14.65
C SER A 155 -15.32 5.02 14.72
N ILE A 156 -14.16 5.12 14.09
CA ILE A 156 -13.09 4.11 14.14
C ILE A 156 -12.24 4.39 15.39
N THR A 157 -12.78 4.10 16.56
CA THR A 157 -12.21 4.52 17.85
C THR A 157 -10.94 3.78 18.26
N ARG A 158 -10.73 2.59 17.72
CA ARG A 158 -9.60 1.71 18.02
C ARG A 158 -9.05 1.10 16.73
N GLY A 159 -7.81 0.66 16.79
CA GLY A 159 -7.15 -0.03 15.70
C GLY A 159 -7.16 -1.55 15.82
N VAL A 160 -6.04 -2.17 15.47
CA VAL A 160 -5.84 -3.63 15.49
C VAL A 160 -4.67 -4.01 16.41
N ARG A 161 -4.72 -5.23 16.95
CA ARG A 161 -3.59 -5.82 17.66
C ARG A 161 -3.11 -7.09 16.99
N ILE A 162 -1.83 -7.39 17.13
CA ILE A 162 -1.23 -8.64 16.66
C ILE A 162 -1.58 -9.74 17.68
N THR A 163 -2.21 -10.81 17.20
CA THR A 163 -2.50 -12.02 18.00
C THR A 163 -1.48 -13.12 17.74
N TRP A 164 -0.90 -13.15 16.54
CA TRP A 164 0.18 -14.06 16.17
C TRP A 164 1.00 -13.49 15.01
N GLU A 165 2.28 -13.80 14.99
CA GLU A 165 3.19 -13.44 13.90
C GLU A 165 4.29 -14.48 13.73
N ALA A 166 4.76 -14.68 12.49
CA ALA A 166 5.96 -15.46 12.24
C ALA A 166 7.23 -14.68 12.67
N PRO A 167 8.33 -15.39 13.03
CA PRO A 167 9.60 -14.75 13.38
C PRO A 167 10.20 -13.86 12.28
N LEU A 168 9.90 -14.15 11.02
CA LEU A 168 10.35 -13.44 9.84
C LEU A 168 9.16 -13.12 8.94
N MET A 169 9.23 -11.98 8.25
CA MET A 169 8.23 -11.57 7.25
C MET A 169 6.80 -11.49 7.82
N ARG A 170 6.67 -10.98 9.03
CA ARG A 170 5.38 -10.89 9.73
C ARG A 170 4.29 -10.20 8.90
N HIS A 171 4.65 -9.23 8.08
CA HIS A 171 3.72 -8.49 7.24
C HIS A 171 2.82 -9.40 6.37
N PHE A 172 3.33 -10.56 5.96
CA PHE A 172 2.58 -11.52 5.14
C PHE A 172 1.87 -12.61 5.93
N THR A 173 2.19 -12.76 7.21
CA THR A 173 1.76 -13.91 8.01
C THR A 173 1.01 -13.54 9.27
N VAL A 174 1.06 -12.27 9.65
CA VAL A 174 0.46 -11.76 10.89
C VAL A 174 -1.04 -12.04 10.97
N GLN A 175 -1.48 -12.46 12.14
CA GLN A 175 -2.90 -12.52 12.49
C GLN A 175 -3.25 -11.32 13.36
N LEU A 176 -4.35 -10.69 13.04
CA LEU A 176 -4.78 -9.45 13.66
C LEU A 176 -6.18 -9.60 14.22
N GLU A 177 -6.46 -8.88 15.29
CA GLU A 177 -7.77 -8.74 15.87
C GLU A 177 -8.12 -7.25 15.98
N ARG A 178 -9.36 -6.91 15.70
CA ARG A 178 -9.89 -5.55 15.91
C ARG A 178 -10.09 -5.30 17.41
N LEU A 179 -9.72 -4.12 17.88
CA LEU A 179 -9.88 -3.70 19.28
C LEU A 179 -11.21 -2.98 19.52
#